data_d7d420a714b0c287d1a5fe9205c4d0dc
#
_entry.id   d7d420a714b0c287d1a5fe9205c4d0dc
#
_cell.length_a   1.000
_cell.length_b   1.000
_cell.length_c   1.000
_cell.angle_alpha   90.00
_cell.angle_beta   90.00
_cell.angle_gamma   90.00
#
_symmetry.space_group_name_H-M   'P 1'
#
loop_
_entity.id
_entity.type
_entity.pdbx_description
1 polymer ?
#
loop_
_entity_poly.entity_id
_entity_poly.type
_entity_poly.pdbx_seq_one_letter_code
_entity_poly.pdbx_strand_id
1 'polypeptide(L)'
;WEQIGVDAVAAFDNGISALEFLHRTAVEILLTDIRMPLMSGIELVKSVRKEFPEIAIVCLSGYSDYEYLRECMQQGVKDYLLKPIDKKELFQVISRLAGEASEEAKDEQNSAYIQNHAIRQAMEYIEGNYYRPIKIEDVAKSVCLSPVYFSYVFKKQTGIRFVDYLADFRIKKAIELMDDPMLTIHTIANSVGFVSPRYFAETFKKRKGMTPSEYRNKKF
;
A
#
# COMPACT_ATOMS: atom_id res chain seq x y z
N TRP A 1 -15.25 -20.02 11.58
CA TRP A 1 -13.92 -20.63 11.53
C TRP A 1 -13.98 -22.08 11.08
N GLU A 2 -14.92 -22.90 11.57
CA GLU A 2 -15.13 -24.30 11.18
C GLU A 2 -15.18 -24.54 9.67
N GLN A 3 -15.68 -23.56 8.88
CA GLN A 3 -15.80 -23.66 7.42
C GLN A 3 -14.44 -23.70 6.70
N ILE A 4 -13.37 -23.28 7.37
CA ILE A 4 -12.00 -23.25 6.83
C ILE A 4 -11.05 -24.16 7.59
N GLY A 5 -11.59 -25.02 8.46
CA GLY A 5 -10.78 -25.96 9.25
C GLY A 5 -9.84 -25.29 10.26
N VAL A 6 -10.21 -24.11 10.78
CA VAL A 6 -9.42 -23.33 11.74
C VAL A 6 -10.18 -23.20 13.05
N ASP A 7 -9.49 -23.48 14.16
CA ASP A 7 -10.02 -23.33 15.51
C ASP A 7 -9.31 -22.17 16.24
N ALA A 8 -10.09 -21.28 16.85
CA ALA A 8 -9.55 -20.26 17.73
C ALA A 8 -9.30 -20.86 19.11
N VAL A 9 -8.03 -21.17 19.41
CA VAL A 9 -7.64 -21.93 20.63
C VAL A 9 -7.59 -21.07 21.89
N ALA A 10 -7.27 -19.75 21.76
CA ALA A 10 -7.22 -18.81 22.88
C ALA A 10 -7.27 -17.36 22.42
N ALA A 11 -7.61 -16.45 23.33
CA ALA A 11 -7.50 -15.00 23.16
C ALA A 11 -6.98 -14.35 24.44
N PHE A 12 -6.12 -13.34 24.28
CA PHE A 12 -5.44 -12.64 25.37
C PHE A 12 -5.54 -11.12 25.13
N ASP A 13 -5.49 -10.35 26.19
CA ASP A 13 -5.53 -8.89 26.18
C ASP A 13 -4.13 -8.23 26.18
N ASN A 14 -3.06 -9.02 26.29
CA ASN A 14 -1.68 -8.57 26.29
C ASN A 14 -0.71 -9.61 25.74
N GLY A 15 0.47 -9.15 25.31
CA GLY A 15 1.48 -10.02 24.69
C GLY A 15 2.16 -10.99 25.64
N ILE A 16 2.27 -10.67 26.95
CA ILE A 16 2.94 -11.56 27.92
C ILE A 16 2.14 -12.85 28.05
N SER A 17 0.84 -12.75 28.33
CA SER A 17 -0.03 -13.90 28.48
C SER A 17 -0.12 -14.74 27.19
N ALA A 18 -0.11 -14.08 26.04
CA ALA A 18 -0.05 -14.76 24.75
C ALA A 18 1.25 -15.56 24.59
N LEU A 19 2.40 -14.97 24.89
CA LEU A 19 3.70 -15.63 24.80
C LEU A 19 3.81 -16.82 25.76
N GLU A 20 3.35 -16.67 27.00
CA GLU A 20 3.28 -17.78 27.98
C GLU A 20 2.42 -18.93 27.49
N PHE A 21 1.32 -18.65 26.79
CA PHE A 21 0.48 -19.69 26.21
C PHE A 21 1.18 -20.43 25.07
N LEU A 22 1.90 -19.71 24.19
CA LEU A 22 2.64 -20.31 23.08
C LEU A 22 3.75 -21.27 23.55
N HIS A 23 4.33 -21.06 24.72
CA HIS A 23 5.27 -22.02 25.32
C HIS A 23 4.64 -23.36 25.73
N ARG A 24 3.31 -23.42 25.85
CA ARG A 24 2.58 -24.61 26.36
C ARG A 24 1.70 -25.27 25.29
N THR A 25 1.40 -24.52 24.23
CA THR A 25 0.43 -24.96 23.22
C THR A 25 0.94 -24.60 21.84
N ALA A 26 1.01 -25.58 20.95
CA ALA A 26 1.36 -25.36 19.55
C ALA A 26 0.24 -24.59 18.84
N VAL A 27 0.63 -23.56 18.10
CA VAL A 27 -0.27 -22.68 17.35
C VAL A 27 0.35 -22.41 15.98
N GLU A 28 -0.43 -22.50 14.93
CA GLU A 28 0.03 -22.25 13.56
C GLU A 28 -0.10 -20.78 13.17
N ILE A 29 -1.12 -20.08 13.67
CA ILE A 29 -1.43 -18.69 13.31
C ILE A 29 -1.61 -17.85 14.56
N LEU A 30 -0.89 -16.74 14.64
CA LEU A 30 -1.04 -15.71 15.67
C LEU A 30 -1.62 -14.42 15.05
N LEU A 31 -2.81 -14.00 15.52
CA LEU A 31 -3.32 -12.67 15.30
C LEU A 31 -3.00 -11.78 16.49
N THR A 32 -2.35 -10.64 16.26
CA THR A 32 -2.01 -9.71 17.34
C THR A 32 -2.33 -8.27 16.99
N ASP A 33 -2.91 -7.54 17.95
CA ASP A 33 -2.97 -6.08 17.85
C ASP A 33 -1.56 -5.51 18.01
N ILE A 34 -1.27 -4.40 17.34
CA ILE A 34 -0.01 -3.67 17.52
C ILE A 34 0.04 -3.02 18.90
N ARG A 35 -1.09 -2.44 19.35
CA ARG A 35 -1.17 -1.74 20.64
C ARG A 35 -1.88 -2.56 21.69
N MET A 36 -1.10 -3.15 22.57
CA MET A 36 -1.60 -3.89 23.73
C MET A 36 -0.92 -3.41 25.02
N PRO A 37 -1.57 -3.52 26.18
CA PRO A 37 -0.94 -3.22 27.47
C PRO A 37 0.17 -4.24 27.80
N LEU A 38 1.08 -3.86 28.68
CA LEU A 38 2.18 -4.64 29.24
C LEU A 38 3.26 -5.03 28.21
N MET A 39 2.91 -5.76 27.16
CA MET A 39 3.75 -6.10 26.04
C MET A 39 3.00 -5.77 24.75
N SER A 40 3.55 -4.87 23.96
CA SER A 40 3.00 -4.49 22.65
C SER A 40 3.04 -5.65 21.65
N GLY A 41 2.19 -5.57 20.61
CA GLY A 41 2.23 -6.58 19.54
C GLY A 41 3.57 -6.67 18.84
N ILE A 42 4.33 -5.56 18.74
CA ILE A 42 5.66 -5.55 18.14
C ILE A 42 6.65 -6.35 18.98
N GLU A 43 6.64 -6.13 20.29
CA GLU A 43 7.50 -6.91 21.21
C GLU A 43 7.13 -8.37 21.18
N LEU A 44 5.83 -8.69 21.13
CA LEU A 44 5.34 -10.05 20.96
C LEU A 44 5.82 -10.65 19.62
N VAL A 45 5.68 -9.95 18.50
CA VAL A 45 6.16 -10.39 17.18
C VAL A 45 7.65 -10.71 17.21
N LYS A 46 8.49 -9.85 17.82
CA LYS A 46 9.94 -10.09 17.95
C LYS A 46 10.25 -11.34 18.75
N SER A 47 9.56 -11.51 19.88
CA SER A 47 9.74 -12.70 20.74
C SER A 47 9.30 -13.97 20.03
N VAL A 48 8.12 -13.96 19.43
CA VAL A 48 7.57 -15.12 18.69
C VAL A 48 8.45 -15.46 17.49
N ARG A 49 8.94 -14.48 16.74
CA ARG A 49 9.80 -14.75 15.59
C ARG A 49 11.14 -15.39 15.99
N LYS A 50 11.65 -15.05 17.18
CA LYS A 50 12.89 -15.61 17.72
C LYS A 50 12.71 -17.04 18.25
N GLU A 51 11.59 -17.30 18.90
CA GLU A 51 11.35 -18.54 19.65
C GLU A 51 10.51 -19.55 18.87
N PHE A 52 9.62 -19.09 18.00
CA PHE A 52 8.65 -19.86 17.21
C PHE A 52 8.64 -19.37 15.75
N PRO A 53 9.70 -19.59 14.98
CA PRO A 53 9.84 -19.03 13.62
C PRO A 53 8.77 -19.54 12.63
N GLU A 54 8.17 -20.70 12.89
CA GLU A 54 7.15 -21.34 12.06
C GLU A 54 5.76 -20.71 12.18
N ILE A 55 5.47 -19.99 13.28
CA ILE A 55 4.16 -19.41 13.50
C ILE A 55 3.90 -18.31 12.45
N ALA A 56 2.79 -18.42 11.71
CA ALA A 56 2.33 -17.38 10.83
C ALA A 56 1.73 -16.24 11.65
N ILE A 57 2.30 -15.02 11.53
CA ILE A 57 1.88 -13.87 12.33
C ILE A 57 1.11 -12.89 11.44
N VAL A 58 -0.07 -12.46 11.89
CA VAL A 58 -0.90 -11.42 11.29
C VAL A 58 -1.07 -10.28 12.29
N CYS A 59 -0.74 -9.05 11.89
CA CYS A 59 -0.89 -7.87 12.72
C CYS A 59 -2.23 -7.18 12.46
N LEU A 60 -2.90 -6.75 13.53
CA LEU A 60 -4.09 -5.89 13.48
C LEU A 60 -3.64 -4.46 13.78
N SER A 61 -3.89 -3.52 12.85
CA SER A 61 -3.34 -2.16 12.91
C SER A 61 -4.43 -1.11 12.83
N GLY A 62 -4.29 -0.03 13.59
CA GLY A 62 -5.05 1.21 13.38
C GLY A 62 -4.37 2.11 12.35
N TYR A 63 -5.09 3.13 11.85
CA TYR A 63 -4.56 4.11 10.89
C TYR A 63 -3.31 4.87 11.36
N SER A 64 -3.08 4.93 12.67
CA SER A 64 -1.94 5.65 13.29
C SER A 64 -0.70 4.77 13.55
N ASP A 65 -0.77 3.47 13.29
CA ASP A 65 0.23 2.49 13.74
C ASP A 65 1.29 2.17 12.67
N TYR A 66 1.43 3.02 11.70
CA TYR A 66 2.24 2.76 10.50
C TYR A 66 3.73 2.49 10.76
N GLU A 67 4.40 3.27 11.61
CA GLU A 67 5.82 3.02 11.90
C GLU A 67 6.03 1.63 12.51
N TYR A 68 5.08 1.24 13.33
CA TYR A 68 5.03 -0.08 13.97
C TYR A 68 4.74 -1.21 12.97
N LEU A 69 3.88 -0.96 11.99
CA LEU A 69 3.59 -1.93 10.94
C LEU A 69 4.83 -2.21 10.07
N ARG A 70 5.61 -1.16 9.75
CA ARG A 70 6.88 -1.32 9.04
C ARG A 70 7.85 -2.20 9.81
N GLU A 71 7.94 -2.02 11.13
CA GLU A 71 8.79 -2.82 11.99
C GLU A 71 8.32 -4.29 12.02
N CYS A 72 7.02 -4.53 12.14
CA CYS A 72 6.44 -5.87 12.05
C CYS A 72 6.76 -6.57 10.71
N MET A 73 6.63 -5.85 9.59
CA MET A 73 6.96 -6.40 8.26
C MET A 73 8.44 -6.80 8.14
N GLN A 74 9.36 -6.03 8.74
CA GLN A 74 10.77 -6.38 8.80
C GLN A 74 11.05 -7.64 9.62
N GLN A 75 10.16 -8.00 10.55
CA GLN A 75 10.22 -9.23 11.34
C GLN A 75 9.55 -10.43 10.64
N GLY A 76 9.18 -10.31 9.37
CA GLY A 76 8.58 -11.41 8.61
C GLY A 76 7.15 -11.75 9.00
N VAL A 77 6.37 -10.76 9.43
CA VAL A 77 4.91 -10.91 9.60
C VAL A 77 4.29 -11.27 8.26
N LYS A 78 3.42 -12.28 8.23
CA LYS A 78 2.84 -12.81 7.00
C LYS A 78 1.80 -11.87 6.38
N ASP A 79 1.03 -11.16 7.23
CA ASP A 79 0.04 -10.20 6.76
C ASP A 79 -0.35 -9.19 7.85
N TYR A 80 -1.13 -8.17 7.47
CA TYR A 80 -1.75 -7.25 8.40
C TYR A 80 -3.18 -6.90 7.96
N LEU A 81 -4.03 -6.56 8.94
CA LEU A 81 -5.39 -6.14 8.72
C LEU A 81 -5.64 -4.78 9.36
N LEU A 82 -6.32 -3.89 8.65
CA LEU A 82 -6.66 -2.57 9.17
C LEU A 82 -7.95 -2.59 9.98
N LYS A 83 -7.95 -1.88 11.09
CA LYS A 83 -9.17 -1.65 11.88
C LYS A 83 -9.98 -0.48 11.28
N PRO A 84 -11.34 -0.61 11.16
CA PRO A 84 -12.16 -1.74 11.56
C PRO A 84 -11.96 -2.96 10.64
N ILE A 85 -11.81 -4.15 11.22
CA ILE A 85 -11.49 -5.36 10.49
C ILE A 85 -12.69 -5.79 9.63
N ASP A 86 -12.48 -5.90 8.31
CA ASP A 86 -13.45 -6.53 7.41
C ASP A 86 -13.42 -8.05 7.59
N LYS A 87 -14.59 -8.65 7.86
CA LYS A 87 -14.71 -10.09 8.09
C LYS A 87 -14.30 -10.93 6.88
N LYS A 88 -14.54 -10.41 5.65
CA LYS A 88 -14.17 -11.13 4.41
C LYS A 88 -12.66 -11.13 4.23
N GLU A 89 -12.02 -9.98 4.47
CA GLU A 89 -10.57 -9.84 4.40
C GLU A 89 -9.88 -10.74 5.42
N LEU A 90 -10.35 -10.72 6.70
CA LEU A 90 -9.84 -11.61 7.73
C LEU A 90 -9.99 -13.08 7.33
N PHE A 91 -11.17 -13.47 6.82
CA PHE A 91 -11.42 -14.84 6.37
C PHE A 91 -10.46 -15.26 5.24
N GLN A 92 -10.23 -14.38 4.25
CA GLN A 92 -9.31 -14.64 3.14
C GLN A 92 -7.87 -14.85 3.62
N VAL A 93 -7.39 -13.97 4.53
CA VAL A 93 -6.04 -14.07 5.09
C VAL A 93 -5.85 -15.38 5.85
N ILE A 94 -6.79 -15.70 6.74
CA ILE A 94 -6.68 -16.92 7.56
C ILE A 94 -6.82 -18.19 6.70
N SER A 95 -7.77 -18.24 5.76
CA SER A 95 -7.94 -19.39 4.83
C SER A 95 -6.66 -19.66 4.04
N ARG A 96 -6.01 -18.60 3.58
CA ARG A 96 -4.76 -18.71 2.87
C ARG A 96 -3.66 -19.27 3.76
N LEU A 97 -3.45 -18.73 4.97
CA LEU A 97 -2.42 -19.19 5.90
C LEU A 97 -2.67 -20.63 6.38
N ALA A 98 -3.92 -21.02 6.59
CA ALA A 98 -4.29 -22.39 6.91
C ALA A 98 -4.03 -23.37 5.75
N GLY A 99 -4.17 -22.92 4.49
CA GLY A 99 -3.83 -23.70 3.28
C GLY A 99 -2.33 -23.78 3.00
N GLU A 100 -1.55 -22.79 3.44
CA GLU A 100 -0.10 -22.68 3.23
C GLU A 100 0.73 -23.55 4.18
N ALA A 101 0.15 -24.06 5.25
CA ALA A 101 0.83 -25.02 6.14
C ALA A 101 1.32 -26.30 5.40
N SER A 102 1.03 -26.42 4.11
CA SER A 102 1.45 -27.50 3.22
C SER A 102 2.44 -27.12 2.09
N GLU A 103 2.85 -25.86 1.92
CA GLU A 103 3.79 -25.48 0.84
C GLU A 103 4.65 -24.26 1.17
N GLU A 104 5.94 -24.46 1.44
CA GLU A 104 6.97 -23.42 1.72
C GLU A 104 7.32 -22.47 0.54
N ALA A 105 6.59 -22.46 -0.57
CA ALA A 105 7.03 -21.86 -1.83
C ALA A 105 6.31 -20.55 -2.26
N LYS A 106 5.45 -19.89 -1.42
CA LYS A 106 4.59 -18.78 -1.88
C LYS A 106 4.80 -17.43 -1.21
N ASP A 107 5.77 -17.27 -0.31
CA ASP A 107 5.95 -16.03 0.46
C ASP A 107 6.32 -14.80 -0.40
N GLU A 108 7.11 -14.96 -1.46
CA GLU A 108 7.45 -13.84 -2.36
C GLU A 108 6.30 -13.41 -3.26
N GLN A 109 5.47 -14.35 -3.71
CA GLN A 109 4.34 -14.05 -4.60
C GLN A 109 3.23 -13.29 -3.89
N ASN A 110 3.04 -13.52 -2.60
CA ASN A 110 1.95 -12.94 -1.83
C ASN A 110 2.23 -11.50 -1.37
N SER A 111 3.43 -11.22 -0.91
CA SER A 111 3.88 -9.83 -0.67
C SER A 111 3.82 -9.01 -1.97
N ALA A 112 4.15 -9.63 -3.11
CA ALA A 112 4.02 -9.01 -4.42
C ALA A 112 2.54 -8.80 -4.82
N TYR A 113 1.63 -9.70 -4.48
CA TYR A 113 0.20 -9.56 -4.78
C TYR A 113 -0.44 -8.39 -4.02
N ILE A 114 -0.19 -8.28 -2.71
CA ILE A 114 -0.69 -7.16 -1.88
C ILE A 114 -0.11 -5.83 -2.35
N GLN A 115 1.20 -5.79 -2.64
CA GLN A 115 1.85 -4.62 -3.19
C GLN A 115 1.27 -4.24 -4.56
N ASN A 116 1.04 -5.22 -5.45
CA ASN A 116 0.45 -5.01 -6.77
C ASN A 116 -0.99 -4.50 -6.66
N HIS A 117 -1.78 -5.02 -5.72
CA HIS A 117 -3.16 -4.57 -5.49
C HIS A 117 -3.20 -3.13 -4.98
N ALA A 118 -2.38 -2.78 -3.97
CA ALA A 118 -2.27 -1.42 -3.45
C ALA A 118 -1.81 -0.42 -4.52
N ILE A 119 -0.84 -0.79 -5.37
CA ILE A 119 -0.38 0.07 -6.45
C ILE A 119 -1.44 0.24 -7.53
N ARG A 120 -2.21 -0.80 -7.87
CA ARG A 120 -3.34 -0.68 -8.80
C ARG A 120 -4.40 0.27 -8.27
N GLN A 121 -4.82 0.14 -7.02
CA GLN A 121 -5.76 1.07 -6.37
C GLN A 121 -5.21 2.50 -6.33
N ALA A 122 -3.91 2.66 -6.09
CA ALA A 122 -3.26 3.97 -6.14
C ALA A 122 -3.32 4.60 -7.54
N MET A 123 -3.13 3.81 -8.59
CA MET A 123 -3.25 4.26 -9.97
C MET A 123 -4.70 4.67 -10.29
N GLU A 124 -5.69 3.89 -9.87
CA GLU A 124 -7.12 4.24 -10.00
C GLU A 124 -7.44 5.54 -9.26
N TYR A 125 -6.92 5.71 -8.04
CA TYR A 125 -7.07 6.97 -7.29
C TYR A 125 -6.44 8.15 -8.03
N ILE A 126 -5.23 8.00 -8.60
CA ILE A 126 -4.56 9.04 -9.39
C ILE A 126 -5.41 9.38 -10.62
N GLU A 127 -5.89 8.38 -11.33
CA GLU A 127 -6.73 8.55 -12.52
C GLU A 127 -8.03 9.29 -12.24
N GLY A 128 -8.66 9.01 -11.11
CA GLY A 128 -9.88 9.71 -10.68
C GLY A 128 -9.65 11.12 -10.11
N ASN A 129 -8.39 11.50 -9.80
CA ASN A 129 -8.11 12.72 -9.04
C ASN A 129 -6.97 13.59 -9.60
N TYR A 130 -6.35 13.24 -10.72
CA TYR A 130 -5.16 13.93 -11.27
C TYR A 130 -5.38 15.43 -11.55
N TYR A 131 -6.60 15.84 -11.85
CA TYR A 131 -6.98 17.21 -12.19
C TYR A 131 -6.95 18.20 -11.02
N ARG A 132 -6.86 17.70 -9.79
CA ARG A 132 -6.75 18.49 -8.55
C ARG A 132 -5.38 18.32 -7.89
N PRO A 133 -5.00 19.22 -6.97
CA PRO A 133 -3.80 19.03 -6.17
C PRO A 133 -3.91 17.76 -5.34
N ILE A 134 -3.11 16.74 -5.66
CA ILE A 134 -2.96 15.52 -4.86
C ILE A 134 -1.52 15.39 -4.40
N LYS A 135 -1.35 15.01 -3.16
CA LYS A 135 -0.06 14.75 -2.53
C LYS A 135 0.14 13.25 -2.35
N ILE A 136 1.37 12.86 -2.12
CA ILE A 136 1.70 11.45 -1.85
C ILE A 136 0.95 10.92 -0.61
N GLU A 137 0.72 11.78 0.38
CA GLU A 137 -0.02 11.47 1.59
C GLU A 137 -1.49 11.08 1.29
N ASP A 138 -2.12 11.77 0.33
CA ASP A 138 -3.51 11.51 -0.07
C ASP A 138 -3.63 10.14 -0.72
N VAL A 139 -2.70 9.82 -1.63
CA VAL A 139 -2.69 8.53 -2.34
C VAL A 139 -2.31 7.39 -1.40
N ALA A 140 -1.28 7.58 -0.59
CA ALA A 140 -0.87 6.59 0.39
C ALA A 140 -2.01 6.24 1.36
N LYS A 141 -2.75 7.26 1.83
CA LYS A 141 -3.92 7.08 2.68
C LYS A 141 -5.03 6.29 1.99
N SER A 142 -5.27 6.52 0.69
CA SER A 142 -6.32 5.81 -0.06
C SER A 142 -6.06 4.31 -0.20
N VAL A 143 -4.79 3.89 -0.09
CA VAL A 143 -4.38 2.48 -0.16
C VAL A 143 -3.87 1.97 1.19
N CYS A 144 -4.18 2.69 2.27
CA CYS A 144 -3.85 2.34 3.64
C CYS A 144 -2.34 2.09 3.88
N LEU A 145 -1.49 2.80 3.12
CA LEU A 145 -0.05 2.79 3.29
C LEU A 145 0.45 4.12 3.84
N SER A 146 1.63 4.12 4.44
CA SER A 146 2.28 5.39 4.73
C SER A 146 2.89 5.99 3.47
N PRO A 147 3.10 7.29 3.48
CA PRO A 147 3.78 7.98 2.39
C PRO A 147 5.17 7.42 2.08
N VAL A 148 5.93 7.05 3.10
CA VAL A 148 7.29 6.50 2.94
C VAL A 148 7.26 5.11 2.32
N TYR A 149 6.43 4.22 2.86
CA TYR A 149 6.30 2.86 2.34
C TYR A 149 5.65 2.85 0.95
N PHE A 150 4.60 3.63 0.76
CA PHE A 150 3.99 3.84 -0.55
C PHE A 150 5.02 4.31 -1.58
N SER A 151 5.84 5.32 -1.24
CA SER A 151 6.91 5.82 -2.12
C SER A 151 7.88 4.71 -2.53
N TYR A 152 8.28 3.88 -1.58
CA TYR A 152 9.16 2.74 -1.82
C TYR A 152 8.52 1.70 -2.73
N VAL A 153 7.31 1.23 -2.38
CA VAL A 153 6.59 0.19 -3.14
C VAL A 153 6.21 0.69 -4.53
N PHE A 154 5.71 1.93 -4.63
CA PHE A 154 5.35 2.54 -5.89
C PHE A 154 6.54 2.59 -6.85
N LYS A 155 7.71 3.07 -6.37
CA LYS A 155 8.93 3.10 -7.18
C LYS A 155 9.42 1.69 -7.54
N LYS A 156 9.35 0.74 -6.61
CA LYS A 156 9.74 -0.67 -6.85
C LYS A 156 8.90 -1.30 -7.95
N GLN A 157 7.57 -1.05 -7.96
CA GLN A 157 6.63 -1.66 -8.90
C GLN A 157 6.56 -0.93 -10.25
N THR A 158 6.62 0.41 -10.25
CA THR A 158 6.47 1.21 -11.46
C THR A 158 7.80 1.62 -12.11
N GLY A 159 8.91 1.45 -11.39
CA GLY A 159 10.24 1.91 -11.80
C GLY A 159 10.49 3.42 -11.61
N ILE A 160 9.45 4.22 -11.35
CA ILE A 160 9.52 5.69 -11.25
C ILE A 160 8.88 6.21 -9.97
N ARG A 161 9.27 7.42 -9.55
CA ARG A 161 8.69 8.03 -8.35
C ARG A 161 7.25 8.48 -8.61
N PHE A 162 6.42 8.47 -7.58
CA PHE A 162 5.03 8.95 -7.63
C PHE A 162 4.88 10.33 -8.30
N VAL A 163 5.74 11.29 -7.94
CA VAL A 163 5.70 12.65 -8.49
C VAL A 163 5.95 12.66 -10.01
N ASP A 164 6.87 11.83 -10.46
CA ASP A 164 7.19 11.70 -11.88
C ASP A 164 6.05 11.01 -12.63
N TYR A 165 5.47 9.95 -12.06
CA TYR A 165 4.30 9.26 -12.61
C TYR A 165 3.09 10.20 -12.75
N LEU A 166 2.76 10.96 -11.70
CA LEU A 166 1.66 11.93 -11.73
C LEU A 166 1.89 13.01 -12.80
N ALA A 167 3.13 13.51 -12.91
CA ALA A 167 3.47 14.50 -13.94
C ALA A 167 3.32 13.89 -15.34
N ASP A 168 3.78 12.66 -15.57
CA ASP A 168 3.63 11.97 -16.86
C ASP A 168 2.17 11.73 -17.21
N PHE A 169 1.38 11.31 -16.23
CA PHE A 169 -0.06 11.09 -16.40
C PHE A 169 -0.78 12.39 -16.79
N ARG A 170 -0.49 13.50 -16.09
CA ARG A 170 -1.04 14.82 -16.40
C ARG A 170 -0.63 15.33 -17.78
N ILE A 171 0.63 15.12 -18.18
CA ILE A 171 1.11 15.46 -19.53
C ILE A 171 0.38 14.63 -20.60
N LYS A 172 0.16 13.34 -20.37
CA LYS A 172 -0.63 12.51 -21.27
C LYS A 172 -2.04 13.06 -21.44
N LYS A 173 -2.72 13.41 -20.34
CA LYS A 173 -4.06 14.01 -20.36
C LYS A 173 -4.07 15.41 -21.01
N ALA A 174 -3.03 16.20 -20.80
CA ALA A 174 -2.89 17.50 -21.48
C ALA A 174 -2.79 17.35 -23.01
N ILE A 175 -2.07 16.35 -23.50
CA ILE A 175 -1.94 16.06 -24.93
C ILE A 175 -3.30 15.66 -25.54
N GLU A 176 -4.11 14.88 -24.81
CA GLU A 176 -5.48 14.55 -25.23
C GLU A 176 -6.36 15.81 -25.36
N LEU A 177 -6.24 16.77 -24.43
CA LEU A 177 -6.96 18.06 -24.48
C LEU A 177 -6.44 19.03 -25.52
N MET A 178 -5.21 18.88 -26.03
CA MET A 178 -4.65 19.74 -27.08
C MET A 178 -5.34 19.55 -28.42
N ASP A 179 -6.11 18.49 -28.61
CA ASP A 179 -6.88 18.24 -29.85
C ASP A 179 -8.07 19.21 -29.98
N ASP A 180 -8.49 19.84 -28.88
CA ASP A 180 -9.50 20.90 -28.90
C ASP A 180 -8.83 22.26 -29.15
N PRO A 181 -9.04 22.90 -30.34
CA PRO A 181 -8.45 24.20 -30.67
C PRO A 181 -9.00 25.33 -29.81
N MET A 182 -10.17 25.17 -29.18
CA MET A 182 -10.77 26.19 -28.32
C MET A 182 -10.10 26.28 -26.96
N LEU A 183 -9.38 25.28 -26.54
CA LEU A 183 -8.69 25.26 -25.24
C LEU A 183 -7.32 25.95 -25.36
N THR A 184 -7.06 26.94 -24.54
CA THR A 184 -5.73 27.55 -24.44
C THR A 184 -4.76 26.62 -23.70
N ILE A 185 -3.46 26.75 -23.95
CA ILE A 185 -2.42 25.98 -23.18
C ILE A 185 -2.53 26.25 -21.67
N HIS A 186 -2.88 27.48 -21.30
CA HIS A 186 -3.12 27.89 -19.92
C HIS A 186 -4.31 27.12 -19.30
N THR A 187 -5.43 27.09 -20.03
CA THR A 187 -6.63 26.34 -19.58
C THR A 187 -6.32 24.86 -19.42
N ILE A 188 -5.65 24.26 -20.39
CA ILE A 188 -5.25 22.85 -20.35
C ILE A 188 -4.37 22.57 -19.11
N ALA A 189 -3.35 23.39 -18.84
CA ALA A 189 -2.48 23.22 -17.68
C ALA A 189 -3.28 23.16 -16.37
N ASN A 190 -4.23 24.07 -16.20
CA ASN A 190 -5.10 24.10 -15.02
C ASN A 190 -6.05 22.89 -14.96
N SER A 191 -6.65 22.51 -16.08
CA SER A 191 -7.60 21.37 -16.15
C SER A 191 -6.95 20.03 -15.85
N VAL A 192 -5.64 19.88 -16.07
CA VAL A 192 -4.93 18.65 -15.73
C VAL A 192 -4.20 18.72 -14.37
N GLY A 193 -4.46 19.77 -13.58
CA GLY A 193 -4.01 19.88 -12.19
C GLY A 193 -2.61 20.42 -11.97
N PHE A 194 -2.01 21.11 -12.95
CA PHE A 194 -0.77 21.86 -12.68
C PHE A 194 -1.09 23.18 -11.98
N VAL A 195 -0.38 23.43 -10.88
CA VAL A 195 -0.56 24.65 -10.05
C VAL A 195 -0.09 25.90 -10.80
N SER A 196 0.86 25.77 -11.73
CA SER A 196 1.45 26.88 -12.47
C SER A 196 1.62 26.50 -13.94
N PRO A 197 1.12 27.35 -14.87
CA PRO A 197 1.35 27.17 -16.31
C PRO A 197 2.84 27.15 -16.69
N ARG A 198 3.67 27.89 -15.97
CA ARG A 198 5.12 27.88 -16.17
C ARG A 198 5.71 26.51 -15.82
N TYR A 199 5.35 25.96 -14.66
CA TYR A 199 5.79 24.64 -14.27
C TYR A 199 5.29 23.54 -15.22
N PHE A 200 4.07 23.68 -15.72
CA PHE A 200 3.55 22.81 -16.78
C PHE A 200 4.43 22.86 -18.03
N ALA A 201 4.73 24.06 -18.56
CA ALA A 201 5.52 24.22 -19.78
C ALA A 201 6.95 23.66 -19.63
N GLU A 202 7.60 23.90 -18.49
CA GLU A 202 8.92 23.37 -18.17
C GLU A 202 8.90 21.82 -18.08
N THR A 203 7.90 21.28 -17.38
CA THR A 203 7.70 19.82 -17.23
C THR A 203 7.41 19.18 -18.58
N PHE A 204 6.53 19.76 -19.38
CA PHE A 204 6.17 19.28 -20.70
C PHE A 204 7.40 19.25 -21.61
N LYS A 205 8.17 20.35 -21.67
CA LYS A 205 9.40 20.44 -22.46
C LYS A 205 10.42 19.40 -22.04
N LYS A 206 10.59 19.19 -20.73
CA LYS A 206 11.52 18.17 -20.20
C LYS A 206 11.14 16.76 -20.67
N ARG A 207 9.84 16.45 -20.80
CA ARG A 207 9.35 15.12 -21.13
C ARG A 207 9.14 14.87 -22.63
N LYS A 208 8.85 15.93 -23.41
CA LYS A 208 8.52 15.84 -24.83
C LYS A 208 9.57 16.47 -25.75
N GLY A 209 10.59 17.12 -25.18
CA GLY A 209 11.66 17.77 -25.92
C GLY A 209 11.29 19.12 -26.54
N MET A 210 10.02 19.53 -26.46
CA MET A 210 9.50 20.78 -27.01
C MET A 210 8.42 21.37 -26.13
N THR A 211 8.13 22.67 -26.29
CA THR A 211 7.09 23.36 -25.51
C THR A 211 5.68 22.86 -25.89
N PRO A 212 4.67 23.05 -25.02
CA PRO A 212 3.28 22.68 -25.31
C PRO A 212 2.76 23.35 -26.60
N SER A 213 3.11 24.63 -26.84
CA SER A 213 2.70 25.35 -28.05
C SER A 213 3.36 24.79 -29.31
N GLU A 214 4.65 24.53 -29.28
CA GLU A 214 5.37 23.87 -30.40
C GLU A 214 4.79 22.49 -30.70
N TYR A 215 4.48 21.70 -29.64
CA TYR A 215 3.89 20.38 -29.80
C TYR A 215 2.52 20.44 -30.48
N ARG A 216 1.65 21.38 -30.06
CA ARG A 216 0.35 21.56 -30.68
C ARG A 216 0.51 21.98 -32.16
N ASN A 217 1.35 22.98 -32.47
CA ASN A 217 1.56 23.44 -33.83
C ASN A 217 2.16 22.41 -34.77
N LYS A 218 2.89 21.41 -34.23
CA LYS A 218 3.47 20.32 -35.02
C LYS A 218 2.46 19.20 -35.30
N LYS A 219 1.42 19.09 -34.48
CA LYS A 219 0.38 18.06 -34.61
C LYS A 219 -0.70 18.45 -35.61
N PHE A 220 -0.90 19.76 -35.82
CA PHE A 220 -1.83 20.37 -36.76
C PHE A 220 -1.09 21.25 -37.76
#